data_00153a7bc1b815864d53993f6d2fe528
#
_entry.id   00153a7bc1b815864d53993f6d2fe528
#
_cell.length_a   1.000
_cell.length_b   1.000
_cell.length_c   1.000
_cell.angle_alpha   90.00
_cell.angle_beta   90.00
_cell.angle_gamma   90.00
#
_symmetry.space_group_name_H-M   'P 1'
#
loop_
_entity.id
_entity.type
_entity.pdbx_description
1 polymer ?
#
loop_
_entity_poly.entity_id
_entity_poly.type
_entity_poly.pdbx_seq_one_letter_code
_entity_poly.pdbx_strand_id
1 'polypeptide(L)'
;MREGYFRLGYEQKGGGYMKLNFIGADHEVTGSCHYLEACGKNILVDYGMQQGVDVFENVELPVSASMIDYVLLTHAHVDHSGMLPLLYANGFRGQIFATYATSDLCSIMLRDCAHIQQAECEWKNRKNKRSAGTEMLEPMYTMEDADGTIKLLTPVRYGDTVELCEGIRVRFTDIGHLLGSASIEVWVDEDGERRKIVFSGDIGNKSQPLIKDPMPTEDADYVVMESTYGDRLHSKERVDYVKELAQILEETFDKKGNVVIPSFAVGRTQEILYFIRQIKEDKLVKNYPDFPVYVDSPLAVEATGIFQKNIADCFDEEAMAIVRRGINPITFKGLNLAITSDESKMINFDDTPKVIISASGMCEAGRIRHHLKHNLWRQECTILFVGYQAIGTLGRMLVDGTPEVKLFGETINVRAQIKTLAGLSGHADKNGLIEWLQSFKKMPAKVFIVHGEDSVTESFAACLRDEYGYDTYAPYSGAVYDLIDNCIDFDAMPVPIAPKKKAQKSSDVFARLLAAGQHLLAVIKRNEGGANKDLARFADQITSLADKWDRQEDS
;
A
#
# COMPACT_ATOMS: atom_id res chain seq x y z
N MET A 1 -20.95 -26.90 -0.17
CA MET A 1 -21.94 -26.82 -1.25
C MET A 1 -22.18 -25.33 -1.50
N ARG A 2 -21.41 -24.73 -2.38
CA ARG A 2 -21.72 -23.47 -3.05
C ARG A 2 -21.46 -23.74 -4.51
N GLU A 3 -22.48 -24.19 -5.21
CA GLU A 3 -22.49 -24.33 -6.65
C GLU A 3 -22.94 -23.03 -7.29
N GLY A 4 -22.15 -22.58 -8.24
CA GLY A 4 -22.66 -22.09 -9.50
C GLY A 4 -23.08 -20.63 -9.60
N TYR A 5 -22.13 -19.72 -9.85
CA TYR A 5 -22.47 -18.64 -10.75
C TYR A 5 -22.28 -19.15 -12.18
N PHE A 6 -23.40 -19.53 -12.78
CA PHE A 6 -23.50 -20.05 -14.14
C PHE A 6 -23.13 -18.96 -15.14
N ARG A 7 -22.24 -19.31 -16.08
CA ARG A 7 -22.17 -18.70 -17.39
C ARG A 7 -23.58 -18.64 -17.98
N LEU A 8 -24.19 -17.47 -18.01
CA LEU A 8 -25.24 -17.19 -18.97
C LEU A 8 -24.56 -17.12 -20.35
N GLY A 9 -24.78 -18.12 -21.18
CA GLY A 9 -24.36 -18.13 -22.58
C GLY A 9 -25.04 -16.99 -23.30
N TYR A 10 -24.27 -15.93 -23.57
CA TYR A 10 -24.71 -14.88 -24.45
C TYR A 10 -24.56 -15.36 -25.89
N GLU A 11 -25.67 -15.42 -26.61
CA GLU A 11 -25.66 -15.48 -28.06
C GLU A 11 -24.93 -14.25 -28.59
N GLN A 12 -23.85 -14.46 -29.36
CA GLN A 12 -23.17 -13.40 -30.09
C GLN A 12 -24.19 -12.73 -31.04
N LYS A 13 -24.72 -11.59 -30.62
CA LYS A 13 -25.24 -10.60 -31.55
C LYS A 13 -24.02 -10.06 -32.30
N GLY A 14 -24.02 -10.15 -33.63
CA GLY A 14 -22.93 -9.62 -34.46
C GLY A 14 -22.82 -8.11 -34.35
N GLY A 15 -21.97 -7.69 -33.45
CA GLY A 15 -21.55 -6.34 -33.11
C GLY A 15 -20.39 -6.45 -32.14
N GLY A 16 -19.44 -5.50 -32.14
CA GLY A 16 -18.26 -5.50 -31.28
C GLY A 16 -18.59 -5.77 -29.80
N TYR A 17 -17.63 -6.34 -29.10
CA TYR A 17 -17.80 -6.73 -27.70
C TYR A 17 -16.76 -6.01 -26.83
N MET A 18 -17.16 -4.92 -26.17
CA MET A 18 -16.29 -4.15 -25.29
C MET A 18 -16.94 -4.03 -23.93
N LYS A 19 -16.39 -4.71 -22.91
CA LYS A 19 -16.93 -4.65 -21.54
C LYS A 19 -15.87 -4.27 -20.53
N LEU A 20 -16.25 -3.38 -19.63
CA LEU A 20 -15.46 -2.99 -18.48
C LEU A 20 -16.08 -3.56 -17.20
N ASN A 21 -15.29 -4.33 -16.46
CA ASN A 21 -15.69 -4.95 -15.21
C ASN A 21 -14.90 -4.31 -14.08
N PHE A 22 -15.58 -3.97 -12.99
CA PHE A 22 -15.01 -3.41 -11.77
C PHE A 22 -14.80 -4.54 -10.77
N ILE A 23 -13.54 -4.77 -10.36
CA ILE A 23 -13.15 -5.94 -9.56
C ILE A 23 -12.71 -5.53 -8.15
N GLY A 24 -12.05 -4.39 -8.01
CA GLY A 24 -11.56 -3.94 -6.71
C GLY A 24 -11.17 -2.48 -6.67
N ALA A 25 -11.04 -1.95 -5.47
CA ALA A 25 -11.00 -0.54 -5.10
C ALA A 25 -12.29 0.20 -5.51
N ASP A 26 -13.41 -0.50 -5.51
CA ASP A 26 -14.72 0.01 -5.80
C ASP A 26 -15.42 0.31 -4.47
N HIS A 27 -15.59 1.60 -4.11
CA HIS A 27 -15.96 2.10 -2.78
C HIS A 27 -14.95 1.79 -1.66
N GLU A 28 -13.71 1.50 -2.02
CA GLU A 28 -12.57 1.28 -1.14
C GLU A 28 -11.30 1.91 -1.72
N VAL A 29 -10.29 2.21 -0.87
CA VAL A 29 -9.04 2.89 -1.28
C VAL A 29 -7.88 1.93 -1.56
N THR A 30 -8.08 0.61 -1.56
CA THR A 30 -7.01 -0.35 -1.83
C THR A 30 -7.50 -1.54 -2.64
N GLY A 31 -6.58 -2.20 -3.35
CA GLY A 31 -6.90 -3.38 -4.14
C GLY A 31 -7.40 -3.06 -5.55
N SER A 32 -6.90 -1.98 -6.17
CA SER A 32 -7.30 -1.54 -7.52
C SER A 32 -7.17 -2.64 -8.55
N CYS A 33 -8.28 -2.91 -9.24
CA CYS A 33 -8.32 -3.89 -10.32
C CYS A 33 -9.53 -3.66 -11.23
N HIS A 34 -9.28 -3.43 -12.51
CA HIS A 34 -10.32 -3.32 -13.53
C HIS A 34 -10.04 -4.31 -14.64
N TYR A 35 -11.08 -4.92 -15.17
CA TYR A 35 -10.96 -5.92 -16.22
C TYR A 35 -11.69 -5.47 -17.48
N LEU A 36 -10.94 -5.32 -18.57
CA LEU A 36 -11.43 -4.90 -19.87
C LEU A 36 -11.42 -6.08 -20.85
N GLU A 37 -12.57 -6.37 -21.42
CA GLU A 37 -12.73 -7.31 -22.54
C GLU A 37 -12.91 -6.52 -23.84
N ALA A 38 -12.00 -6.69 -24.80
CA ALA A 38 -12.06 -6.03 -26.08
C ALA A 38 -11.21 -6.77 -27.13
N CYS A 39 -11.63 -6.77 -28.39
CA CYS A 39 -10.93 -7.44 -29.50
C CYS A 39 -10.55 -8.89 -29.20
N GLY A 40 -11.40 -9.60 -28.45
CA GLY A 40 -11.14 -10.97 -28.00
C GLY A 40 -9.96 -11.11 -27.02
N LYS A 41 -9.54 -10.02 -26.36
CA LYS A 41 -8.48 -9.98 -25.37
C LYS A 41 -9.01 -9.70 -23.98
N ASN A 42 -8.35 -10.29 -23.00
CA ASN A 42 -8.59 -10.12 -21.58
C ASN A 42 -7.48 -9.25 -20.97
N ILE A 43 -7.80 -8.03 -20.55
CA ILE A 43 -6.83 -7.03 -20.12
C ILE A 43 -7.15 -6.63 -18.69
N LEU A 44 -6.16 -6.65 -17.80
CA LEU A 44 -6.27 -6.04 -16.48
C LEU A 44 -5.64 -4.65 -16.50
N VAL A 45 -6.27 -3.72 -15.81
CA VAL A 45 -5.65 -2.45 -15.41
C VAL A 45 -5.49 -2.50 -13.90
N ASP A 46 -4.25 -2.56 -13.45
CA ASP A 46 -3.81 -2.85 -12.10
C ASP A 46 -4.24 -4.26 -11.61
N TYR A 47 -3.57 -4.75 -10.58
CA TYR A 47 -3.96 -5.92 -9.80
C TYR A 47 -3.38 -5.77 -8.40
N GLY A 48 -4.08 -5.01 -7.60
CA GLY A 48 -3.64 -4.50 -6.31
C GLY A 48 -3.97 -5.40 -5.14
N MET A 49 -3.19 -5.24 -4.07
CA MET A 49 -3.44 -5.91 -2.80
C MET A 49 -4.33 -5.05 -1.91
N GLN A 50 -5.37 -5.64 -1.36
CA GLN A 50 -6.16 -5.00 -0.32
C GLN A 50 -5.36 -4.84 0.96
N GLN A 51 -5.46 -3.67 1.57
CA GLN A 51 -4.77 -3.32 2.81
C GLN A 51 -5.75 -2.68 3.79
N GLY A 52 -5.68 -3.09 5.06
CA GLY A 52 -6.53 -2.54 6.10
C GLY A 52 -7.76 -3.40 6.42
N VAL A 53 -8.86 -2.75 6.70
CA VAL A 53 -10.16 -3.40 7.01
C VAL A 53 -11.10 -3.12 5.85
N ASP A 54 -11.34 -4.14 5.06
CA ASP A 54 -12.31 -4.05 3.96
C ASP A 54 -13.73 -3.94 4.50
N VAL A 55 -14.54 -3.13 3.86
CA VAL A 55 -15.96 -2.92 4.18
C VAL A 55 -16.84 -3.84 3.36
N PHE A 56 -16.46 -4.04 2.09
CA PHE A 56 -17.19 -4.86 1.13
C PHE A 56 -16.37 -6.06 0.65
N GLU A 57 -17.06 -7.15 0.26
CA GLU A 57 -16.43 -8.29 -0.39
C GLU A 57 -16.11 -7.93 -1.85
N ASN A 58 -14.86 -8.13 -2.27
CA ASN A 58 -14.47 -8.02 -3.69
C ASN A 58 -14.75 -9.32 -4.41
N VAL A 59 -15.08 -9.21 -5.70
CA VAL A 59 -15.30 -10.38 -6.56
C VAL A 59 -13.97 -10.97 -7.05
N GLU A 60 -14.01 -12.26 -7.38
CA GLU A 60 -12.90 -12.90 -8.09
C GLU A 60 -12.87 -12.47 -9.56
N LEU A 61 -11.71 -12.62 -10.19
CA LEU A 61 -11.60 -12.39 -11.63
C LEU A 61 -12.59 -13.29 -12.40
N PRO A 62 -13.29 -12.75 -13.41
CA PRO A 62 -14.30 -13.51 -14.18
C PRO A 62 -13.70 -14.63 -15.04
N VAL A 63 -12.37 -14.59 -15.23
CA VAL A 63 -11.61 -15.58 -16.00
C VAL A 63 -10.42 -16.09 -15.20
N SER A 64 -9.91 -17.27 -15.54
CA SER A 64 -8.69 -17.77 -14.93
C SER A 64 -7.48 -16.90 -15.27
N ALA A 65 -6.51 -16.79 -14.37
CA ALA A 65 -5.29 -16.01 -14.57
C ALA A 65 -4.54 -16.37 -15.88
N SER A 66 -4.60 -17.63 -16.30
CA SER A 66 -3.98 -18.10 -17.54
C SER A 66 -4.66 -17.58 -18.82
N MET A 67 -5.86 -17.01 -18.71
CA MET A 67 -6.59 -16.41 -19.85
C MET A 67 -6.35 -14.91 -19.98
N ILE A 68 -5.71 -14.27 -19.01
CA ILE A 68 -5.35 -12.86 -19.10
C ILE A 68 -4.23 -12.70 -20.13
N ASP A 69 -4.45 -11.85 -21.13
CA ASP A 69 -3.48 -11.57 -22.19
C ASP A 69 -2.47 -10.51 -21.76
N TYR A 70 -2.95 -9.41 -21.15
CA TYR A 70 -2.14 -8.24 -20.80
C TYR A 70 -2.52 -7.67 -19.43
N VAL A 71 -1.53 -7.08 -18.77
CA VAL A 71 -1.75 -6.20 -17.62
C VAL A 71 -1.18 -4.83 -17.95
N LEU A 72 -1.95 -3.78 -17.68
CA LEU A 72 -1.53 -2.38 -17.77
C LEU A 72 -1.41 -1.86 -16.34
N LEU A 73 -0.22 -1.48 -15.91
CA LEU A 73 0.03 -1.08 -14.55
C LEU A 73 0.23 0.43 -14.45
N THR A 74 -0.63 1.11 -13.70
CA THR A 74 -0.59 2.56 -13.53
C THR A 74 0.63 3.02 -12.74
N HIS A 75 0.91 2.38 -11.61
CA HIS A 75 2.07 2.68 -10.77
C HIS A 75 2.42 1.54 -9.82
N ALA A 76 3.50 1.71 -9.05
CA ALA A 76 4.11 0.61 -8.31
C ALA A 76 3.57 0.39 -6.89
N HIS A 77 2.66 1.21 -6.36
CA HIS A 77 2.12 0.98 -5.01
C HIS A 77 1.49 -0.41 -4.89
N VAL A 78 1.54 -0.98 -3.70
CA VAL A 78 1.13 -2.36 -3.43
C VAL A 78 -0.37 -2.58 -3.66
N ASP A 79 -1.18 -1.57 -3.43
CA ASP A 79 -2.62 -1.56 -3.70
C ASP A 79 -2.99 -1.46 -5.20
N HIS A 80 -1.99 -1.34 -6.08
CA HIS A 80 -2.13 -1.42 -7.55
C HIS A 80 -1.35 -2.59 -8.15
N SER A 81 -0.23 -3.01 -7.54
CA SER A 81 0.68 -4.02 -8.09
C SER A 81 0.81 -5.30 -7.27
N GLY A 82 0.42 -5.25 -5.99
CA GLY A 82 0.82 -6.25 -4.99
C GLY A 82 0.29 -7.66 -5.19
N MET A 83 -0.74 -7.85 -6.02
CA MET A 83 -1.30 -9.16 -6.35
C MET A 83 -0.76 -9.74 -7.67
N LEU A 84 0.07 -9.01 -8.42
CA LEU A 84 0.67 -9.50 -9.67
C LEU A 84 1.43 -10.83 -9.50
N PRO A 85 2.20 -11.06 -8.40
CA PRO A 85 2.82 -12.36 -8.19
C PRO A 85 1.82 -13.51 -7.98
N LEU A 86 0.66 -13.24 -7.38
CA LEU A 86 -0.39 -14.25 -7.27
C LEU A 86 -1.00 -14.57 -8.65
N LEU A 87 -1.15 -13.57 -9.51
CA LEU A 87 -1.60 -13.77 -10.89
C LEU A 87 -0.63 -14.70 -11.64
N TYR A 88 0.69 -14.47 -11.47
CA TYR A 88 1.74 -15.33 -12.02
C TYR A 88 1.68 -16.75 -11.45
N ALA A 89 1.55 -16.91 -10.13
CA ALA A 89 1.41 -18.21 -9.45
C ALA A 89 0.20 -19.00 -9.99
N ASN A 90 -0.89 -18.31 -10.32
CA ASN A 90 -2.12 -18.88 -10.88
C ASN A 90 -2.09 -19.08 -12.41
N GLY A 91 -0.92 -18.92 -13.05
CA GLY A 91 -0.71 -19.30 -14.44
C GLY A 91 -0.69 -18.16 -15.46
N PHE A 92 -0.77 -16.90 -15.05
CA PHE A 92 -0.56 -15.77 -15.96
C PHE A 92 0.86 -15.81 -16.56
N ARG A 93 0.95 -15.61 -17.88
CA ARG A 93 2.23 -15.56 -18.62
C ARG A 93 2.24 -14.48 -19.71
N GLY A 94 1.23 -13.58 -19.69
CA GLY A 94 1.15 -12.43 -20.58
C GLY A 94 2.18 -11.36 -20.24
N GLN A 95 2.10 -10.21 -20.91
CA GLN A 95 2.98 -9.06 -20.69
C GLN A 95 2.34 -8.08 -19.69
N ILE A 96 3.18 -7.47 -18.85
CA ILE A 96 2.80 -6.39 -17.92
C ILE A 96 3.42 -5.11 -18.42
N PHE A 97 2.63 -4.23 -19.00
CA PHE A 97 3.09 -2.93 -19.48
C PHE A 97 3.05 -1.90 -18.34
N ALA A 98 4.17 -1.23 -18.14
CA ALA A 98 4.33 -0.17 -17.16
C ALA A 98 5.41 0.80 -17.64
N THR A 99 5.48 2.01 -17.04
CA THR A 99 6.61 2.90 -17.31
C THR A 99 7.93 2.30 -16.84
N TYR A 100 9.06 2.80 -17.35
CA TYR A 100 10.39 2.34 -16.91
C TYR A 100 10.55 2.46 -15.39
N ALA A 101 10.20 3.60 -14.83
CA ALA A 101 10.35 3.83 -13.40
C ALA A 101 9.40 2.97 -12.56
N THR A 102 8.15 2.78 -12.98
CA THR A 102 7.20 1.85 -12.34
C THR A 102 7.73 0.42 -12.39
N SER A 103 8.26 -0.03 -13.51
CA SER A 103 8.87 -1.36 -13.65
C SER A 103 10.07 -1.56 -12.71
N ASP A 104 10.94 -0.55 -12.62
CA ASP A 104 12.06 -0.58 -11.68
C ASP A 104 11.59 -0.66 -10.22
N LEU A 105 10.62 0.17 -9.82
CA LEU A 105 10.06 0.16 -8.46
C LEU A 105 9.34 -1.16 -8.15
N CYS A 106 8.54 -1.69 -9.07
CA CYS A 106 7.91 -3.00 -8.90
C CYS A 106 8.92 -4.10 -8.65
N SER A 107 10.09 -4.04 -9.29
CA SER A 107 11.13 -5.05 -9.11
C SER A 107 11.63 -5.19 -7.67
N ILE A 108 11.63 -4.11 -6.90
CA ILE A 108 12.02 -4.13 -5.48
C ILE A 108 10.80 -4.33 -4.57
N MET A 109 9.67 -3.70 -4.88
CA MET A 109 8.47 -3.74 -4.03
C MET A 109 7.82 -5.12 -4.00
N LEU A 110 7.71 -5.82 -5.13
CA LEU A 110 7.13 -7.16 -5.17
C LEU A 110 7.97 -8.19 -4.42
N ARG A 111 9.31 -8.07 -4.47
CA ARG A 111 10.22 -8.89 -3.66
C ARG A 111 10.07 -8.60 -2.17
N ASP A 112 9.99 -7.33 -1.78
CA ASP A 112 9.80 -6.94 -0.39
C ASP A 112 8.46 -7.48 0.15
N CYS A 113 7.37 -7.36 -0.62
CA CYS A 113 6.07 -7.93 -0.28
C CYS A 113 6.13 -9.45 -0.10
N ALA A 114 6.79 -10.18 -1.01
CA ALA A 114 6.95 -11.63 -0.89
C ALA A 114 7.75 -12.00 0.37
N HIS A 115 8.85 -11.28 0.64
CA HIS A 115 9.68 -11.49 1.82
C HIS A 115 8.90 -11.24 3.12
N ILE A 116 8.13 -10.16 3.19
CA ILE A 116 7.30 -9.83 4.36
C ILE A 116 6.27 -10.93 4.61
N GLN A 117 5.55 -11.39 3.59
CA GLN A 117 4.54 -12.46 3.72
C GLN A 117 5.17 -13.78 4.19
N GLN A 118 6.30 -14.17 3.62
CA GLN A 118 7.04 -15.37 4.04
C GLN A 118 7.47 -15.27 5.51
N ALA A 119 8.07 -14.14 5.90
CA ALA A 119 8.53 -13.92 7.28
C ALA A 119 7.35 -13.94 8.28
N GLU A 120 6.21 -13.36 7.92
CA GLU A 120 5.00 -13.40 8.76
C GLU A 120 4.44 -14.82 8.89
N CYS A 121 4.35 -15.57 7.80
CA CYS A 121 3.89 -16.96 7.83
C CYS A 121 4.81 -17.83 8.70
N GLU A 122 6.12 -17.70 8.55
CA GLU A 122 7.09 -18.40 9.39
C GLU A 122 6.96 -18.05 10.88
N TRP A 123 6.76 -16.74 11.19
CA TRP A 123 6.57 -16.30 12.57
C TRP A 123 5.27 -16.86 13.16
N LYS A 124 4.16 -16.77 12.43
CA LYS A 124 2.87 -17.34 12.84
C LYS A 124 2.96 -18.85 13.01
N ASN A 125 3.61 -19.55 12.10
CA ASN A 125 3.81 -21.01 12.16
C ASN A 125 4.68 -21.45 13.36
N ARG A 126 5.75 -20.70 13.66
CA ARG A 126 6.54 -20.93 14.89
C ARG A 126 5.71 -20.75 16.15
N LYS A 127 4.82 -19.77 16.18
CA LYS A 127 3.90 -19.54 17.30
C LYS A 127 2.86 -20.66 17.40
N ASN A 128 2.26 -21.08 16.28
CA ASN A 128 1.27 -22.16 16.22
C ASN A 128 1.85 -23.49 16.71
N LYS A 129 3.06 -23.85 16.31
CA LYS A 129 3.77 -25.05 16.81
C LYS A 129 3.93 -25.08 18.34
N ARG A 130 4.09 -23.90 18.99
CA ARG A 130 4.20 -23.78 20.46
C ARG A 130 2.86 -23.87 21.17
N SER A 131 1.72 -23.63 20.48
CA SER A 131 0.37 -23.62 21.04
C SER A 131 -0.46 -24.83 20.62
N ALA A 132 0.15 -25.92 20.15
CA ALA A 132 -0.51 -27.11 19.62
C ALA A 132 -1.55 -26.85 18.51
N GLY A 133 -1.44 -25.73 17.82
CA GLY A 133 -2.20 -25.42 16.60
C GLY A 133 -1.72 -26.27 15.42
N THR A 134 -2.66 -26.73 14.60
CA THR A 134 -2.40 -27.77 13.60
C THR A 134 -2.25 -27.25 12.19
N GLU A 135 -2.64 -26.03 11.92
CA GLU A 135 -2.62 -25.47 10.55
C GLU A 135 -1.34 -24.68 10.28
N MET A 136 -0.60 -25.09 9.25
CA MET A 136 0.52 -24.32 8.71
C MET A 136 -0.04 -23.29 7.73
N LEU A 137 0.35 -22.03 7.93
CA LEU A 137 0.00 -20.94 7.03
C LEU A 137 1.04 -20.87 5.91
N GLU A 138 0.59 -20.68 4.70
CA GLU A 138 1.42 -20.42 3.53
C GLU A 138 1.26 -18.97 3.08
N PRO A 139 2.30 -18.34 2.51
CA PRO A 139 2.17 -17.01 1.92
C PRO A 139 1.27 -17.09 0.69
N MET A 140 0.62 -15.98 0.32
CA MET A 140 -0.22 -15.93 -0.88
C MET A 140 0.57 -16.22 -2.16
N TYR A 141 1.83 -15.83 -2.18
CA TYR A 141 2.80 -16.11 -3.23
C TYR A 141 4.21 -16.11 -2.67
N THR A 142 5.14 -16.66 -3.44
CA THR A 142 6.52 -16.86 -3.04
C THR A 142 7.45 -15.81 -3.68
N MET A 143 8.73 -15.81 -3.26
CA MET A 143 9.77 -15.02 -3.90
C MET A 143 9.98 -15.43 -5.37
N GLU A 144 9.82 -16.73 -5.70
CA GLU A 144 9.94 -17.22 -7.08
C GLU A 144 8.80 -16.67 -7.95
N ASP A 145 7.60 -16.52 -7.41
CA ASP A 145 6.46 -15.94 -8.11
C ASP A 145 6.68 -14.44 -8.37
N ALA A 146 7.23 -13.72 -7.39
CA ALA A 146 7.62 -12.31 -7.58
C ALA A 146 8.70 -12.16 -8.66
N ASP A 147 9.75 -12.98 -8.62
CA ASP A 147 10.82 -12.97 -9.64
C ASP A 147 10.31 -13.38 -11.03
N GLY A 148 9.34 -14.30 -11.08
CA GLY A 148 8.66 -14.69 -12.31
C GLY A 148 7.85 -13.54 -12.90
N THR A 149 7.11 -12.83 -12.07
CA THR A 149 6.31 -11.64 -12.44
C THR A 149 7.19 -10.52 -12.98
N ILE A 150 8.30 -10.22 -12.31
CA ILE A 150 9.24 -9.17 -12.72
C ILE A 150 9.78 -9.40 -14.14
N LYS A 151 9.94 -10.64 -14.56
CA LYS A 151 10.38 -10.98 -15.92
C LYS A 151 9.32 -10.72 -17.00
N LEU A 152 8.06 -10.59 -16.62
CA LEU A 152 6.96 -10.26 -17.53
C LEU A 152 6.75 -8.75 -17.70
N LEU A 153 7.43 -7.90 -16.91
CA LEU A 153 7.37 -6.46 -17.04
C LEU A 153 7.94 -6.04 -18.39
N THR A 154 7.17 -5.24 -19.11
CA THR A 154 7.51 -4.66 -20.42
C THR A 154 7.50 -3.14 -20.29
N PRO A 155 8.69 -2.51 -20.03
CA PRO A 155 8.77 -1.09 -19.80
C PRO A 155 8.45 -0.27 -21.04
N VAL A 156 7.66 0.79 -20.88
CA VAL A 156 7.29 1.76 -21.92
C VAL A 156 7.67 3.17 -21.52
N ARG A 157 7.83 4.08 -22.49
CA ARG A 157 8.08 5.49 -22.23
C ARG A 157 6.79 6.26 -22.13
N TYR A 158 6.80 7.32 -21.33
CA TYR A 158 5.71 8.29 -21.34
C TYR A 158 5.50 8.86 -22.75
N GLY A 159 4.23 8.98 -23.13
CA GLY A 159 3.82 9.56 -24.41
C GLY A 159 3.93 8.64 -25.62
N ASP A 160 4.68 7.55 -25.55
CA ASP A 160 4.75 6.58 -26.64
C ASP A 160 3.43 5.78 -26.73
N THR A 161 2.96 5.61 -27.96
CA THR A 161 1.80 4.75 -28.24
C THR A 161 2.29 3.35 -28.59
N VAL A 162 1.83 2.37 -27.82
CA VAL A 162 2.17 0.95 -28.00
C VAL A 162 0.94 0.21 -28.52
N GLU A 163 1.10 -0.58 -29.59
CA GLU A 163 0.09 -1.51 -30.08
C GLU A 163 0.21 -2.83 -29.28
N LEU A 164 -0.84 -3.20 -28.54
CA LEU A 164 -0.89 -4.47 -27.80
C LEU A 164 -1.23 -5.63 -28.75
N CYS A 165 -2.21 -5.41 -29.61
CA CYS A 165 -2.64 -6.30 -30.66
C CYS A 165 -3.43 -5.50 -31.71
N GLU A 166 -3.86 -6.14 -32.77
CA GLU A 166 -4.76 -5.52 -33.74
C GLU A 166 -6.00 -4.97 -33.04
N GLY A 167 -6.28 -3.69 -33.25
CA GLY A 167 -7.42 -2.97 -32.66
C GLY A 167 -7.18 -2.39 -31.26
N ILE A 168 -6.09 -2.71 -30.56
CA ILE A 168 -5.84 -2.15 -29.22
C ILE A 168 -4.49 -1.45 -29.14
N ARG A 169 -4.52 -0.16 -28.77
CA ARG A 169 -3.34 0.66 -28.53
C ARG A 169 -3.41 1.30 -27.17
N VAL A 170 -2.27 1.51 -26.54
CA VAL A 170 -2.16 2.15 -25.22
C VAL A 170 -1.10 3.23 -25.20
N ARG A 171 -1.28 4.22 -24.31
CA ARG A 171 -0.30 5.26 -24.00
C ARG A 171 -0.31 5.54 -22.51
N PHE A 172 0.88 5.73 -21.96
CA PHE A 172 1.09 6.08 -20.55
C PHE A 172 1.45 7.56 -20.48
N THR A 173 0.66 8.33 -19.72
CA THR A 173 0.83 9.77 -19.55
C THR A 173 1.15 10.07 -18.08
N ASP A 174 2.19 10.86 -17.81
CA ASP A 174 2.64 11.18 -16.45
C ASP A 174 1.49 11.82 -15.65
N ILE A 175 1.15 11.21 -14.52
CA ILE A 175 0.06 11.65 -13.65
C ILE A 175 0.58 12.20 -12.31
N GLY A 176 1.89 12.35 -12.13
CA GLY A 176 2.49 12.73 -10.86
C GLY A 176 2.38 11.61 -9.83
N HIS A 177 1.96 11.88 -8.60
CA HIS A 177 1.70 10.96 -7.49
C HIS A 177 2.95 10.22 -6.98
N LEU A 178 3.55 9.35 -7.81
CA LEU A 178 4.75 8.59 -7.51
C LEU A 178 5.67 8.57 -8.72
N LEU A 179 6.97 8.35 -8.51
CA LEU A 179 7.93 8.16 -9.61
C LEU A 179 7.43 7.06 -10.56
N GLY A 180 7.23 7.42 -11.81
CA GLY A 180 6.77 6.48 -12.83
C GLY A 180 5.26 6.34 -12.98
N SER A 181 4.46 6.94 -12.10
CA SER A 181 2.99 6.85 -12.17
C SER A 181 2.44 7.41 -13.48
N ALA A 182 1.44 6.73 -14.01
CA ALA A 182 0.81 7.11 -15.26
C ALA A 182 -0.71 6.97 -15.23
N SER A 183 -1.41 7.89 -15.85
CA SER A 183 -2.73 7.60 -16.40
C SER A 183 -2.55 6.78 -17.68
N ILE A 184 -3.48 5.86 -17.93
CA ILE A 184 -3.42 4.94 -19.07
C ILE A 184 -4.55 5.23 -20.03
N GLU A 185 -4.19 5.58 -21.26
CA GLU A 185 -5.11 5.78 -22.35
C GLU A 185 -5.18 4.50 -23.18
N VAL A 186 -6.37 3.93 -23.35
CA VAL A 186 -6.63 2.72 -24.12
C VAL A 186 -7.55 3.04 -25.28
N TRP A 187 -7.08 2.88 -26.51
CA TRP A 187 -7.90 2.95 -27.73
C TRP A 187 -8.26 1.56 -28.18
N VAL A 188 -9.54 1.34 -28.36
CA VAL A 188 -10.12 0.11 -28.88
C VAL A 188 -10.81 0.41 -30.21
N ASP A 189 -10.51 -0.38 -31.24
CA ASP A 189 -11.16 -0.36 -32.56
C ASP A 189 -11.60 -1.79 -32.90
N GLU A 190 -12.86 -2.09 -32.70
CA GLU A 190 -13.44 -3.42 -32.85
C GLU A 190 -14.74 -3.34 -33.67
N ASP A 191 -14.82 -4.10 -34.73
CA ASP A 191 -15.98 -4.18 -35.63
C ASP A 191 -16.49 -2.81 -36.14
N GLY A 192 -15.58 -1.83 -36.30
CA GLY A 192 -15.91 -0.47 -36.75
C GLY A 192 -16.35 0.47 -35.66
N GLU A 193 -16.50 0.01 -34.42
CA GLU A 193 -16.72 0.82 -33.24
C GLU A 193 -15.39 1.22 -32.62
N ARG A 194 -15.26 2.52 -32.29
CA ARG A 194 -14.06 3.09 -31.66
C ARG A 194 -14.41 3.68 -30.33
N ARG A 195 -13.62 3.31 -29.32
CA ARG A 195 -13.75 3.86 -27.96
C ARG A 195 -12.37 4.17 -27.41
N LYS A 196 -12.31 5.26 -26.66
CA LYS A 196 -11.11 5.64 -25.87
C LYS A 196 -11.48 5.64 -24.39
N ILE A 197 -10.81 4.79 -23.64
CA ILE A 197 -10.94 4.69 -22.18
C ILE A 197 -9.69 5.27 -21.54
N VAL A 198 -9.84 6.05 -20.50
CA VAL A 198 -8.73 6.59 -19.69
C VAL A 198 -8.88 6.11 -18.26
N PHE A 199 -7.84 5.44 -17.76
CA PHE A 199 -7.71 5.06 -16.35
C PHE A 199 -6.75 6.06 -15.69
N SER A 200 -7.20 6.76 -14.65
CA SER A 200 -6.39 7.78 -14.01
C SER A 200 -5.19 7.20 -13.26
N GLY A 201 -5.32 5.97 -12.71
CA GLY A 201 -4.52 5.57 -11.58
C GLY A 201 -4.71 6.56 -10.44
N ASP A 202 -3.72 6.75 -9.61
CA ASP A 202 -3.72 7.76 -8.56
C ASP A 202 -3.21 9.08 -9.10
N ILE A 203 -4.02 10.13 -8.95
CA ILE A 203 -3.70 11.46 -9.47
C ILE A 203 -2.84 12.22 -8.46
N GLY A 204 -1.69 12.68 -8.91
CA GLY A 204 -0.74 13.40 -8.07
C GLY A 204 -1.22 14.76 -7.62
N ASN A 205 -0.75 15.18 -6.45
CA ASN A 205 -0.90 16.57 -6.01
C ASN A 205 0.06 17.47 -6.79
N LYS A 206 -0.34 18.72 -7.05
CA LYS A 206 0.51 19.69 -7.73
C LYS A 206 1.62 20.23 -6.84
N SER A 207 2.73 20.60 -7.49
CA SER A 207 3.92 21.16 -6.84
C SER A 207 4.54 20.26 -5.77
N GLN A 208 4.47 18.95 -5.97
CA GLN A 208 5.24 18.00 -5.18
C GLN A 208 6.73 18.12 -5.54
N PRO A 209 7.64 18.00 -4.59
CA PRO A 209 9.06 18.02 -4.90
C PRO A 209 9.47 16.79 -5.72
N LEU A 210 10.44 16.95 -6.60
CA LEU A 210 11.09 15.93 -7.43
C LEU A 210 10.33 15.50 -8.67
N ILE A 211 9.02 15.23 -8.57
CA ILE A 211 8.25 14.66 -9.67
C ILE A 211 7.39 15.72 -10.36
N LYS A 212 7.03 15.46 -11.60
CA LYS A 212 6.21 16.37 -12.41
C LYS A 212 4.78 16.44 -11.90
N ASP A 213 4.14 17.57 -12.17
CA ASP A 213 2.70 17.72 -11.95
C ASP A 213 1.91 16.81 -12.91
N PRO A 214 0.67 16.41 -12.54
CA PRO A 214 -0.22 15.64 -13.41
C PRO A 214 -0.39 16.28 -14.77
N MET A 215 -0.08 15.53 -15.83
CA MET A 215 -0.30 15.99 -17.19
C MET A 215 -1.76 15.79 -17.62
N PRO A 216 -2.33 16.72 -18.40
CA PRO A 216 -3.68 16.60 -18.90
C PRO A 216 -3.80 15.54 -19.98
N THR A 217 -4.96 14.91 -20.05
CA THR A 217 -5.37 14.04 -21.15
C THR A 217 -6.36 14.80 -22.05
N GLU A 218 -6.20 14.72 -23.38
CA GLU A 218 -6.93 15.60 -24.28
C GLU A 218 -8.41 15.22 -24.43
N ASP A 219 -8.72 13.93 -24.55
CA ASP A 219 -10.06 13.41 -24.77
C ASP A 219 -10.21 11.99 -24.25
N ALA A 220 -11.43 11.58 -23.99
CA ALA A 220 -11.82 10.21 -23.71
C ALA A 220 -13.33 10.07 -23.99
N ASP A 221 -13.77 8.84 -24.35
CA ASP A 221 -15.18 8.49 -24.31
C ASP A 221 -15.57 8.06 -22.88
N TYR A 222 -14.68 7.37 -22.19
CA TYR A 222 -14.85 6.87 -20.82
C TYR A 222 -13.65 7.20 -19.95
N VAL A 223 -13.92 7.58 -18.70
CA VAL A 223 -12.88 7.85 -17.71
C VAL A 223 -13.14 7.04 -16.45
N VAL A 224 -12.16 6.27 -15.99
CA VAL A 224 -12.12 5.62 -14.69
C VAL A 224 -11.17 6.41 -13.82
N MET A 225 -11.66 7.07 -12.76
CA MET A 225 -10.84 7.97 -11.96
C MET A 225 -10.95 7.71 -10.47
N GLU A 226 -9.85 7.95 -9.75
CA GLU A 226 -9.79 7.89 -8.30
C GLU A 226 -10.65 8.95 -7.63
N SER A 227 -10.97 8.70 -6.36
CA SER A 227 -11.70 9.63 -5.49
C SER A 227 -11.16 9.69 -4.06
N THR A 228 -9.90 9.33 -3.82
CA THR A 228 -9.30 9.23 -2.48
C THR A 228 -9.54 10.47 -1.61
N TYR A 229 -9.43 11.66 -2.18
CA TYR A 229 -9.72 12.94 -1.52
C TYR A 229 -10.85 13.74 -2.20
N GLY A 230 -11.82 13.05 -2.75
CA GLY A 230 -12.98 13.66 -3.43
C GLY A 230 -13.87 14.52 -2.53
N ASP A 231 -13.74 14.41 -1.21
CA ASP A 231 -14.54 15.14 -0.21
C ASP A 231 -13.78 16.27 0.49
N ARG A 232 -12.46 16.40 0.28
CA ARG A 232 -11.63 17.30 1.08
C ARG A 232 -10.64 18.12 0.25
N LEU A 233 -10.21 19.24 0.84
CA LEU A 233 -9.21 20.13 0.26
C LEU A 233 -7.94 20.10 1.08
N HIS A 234 -6.80 20.22 0.41
CA HIS A 234 -5.55 20.51 1.09
C HIS A 234 -5.54 21.93 1.65
N SER A 235 -4.70 22.19 2.65
CA SER A 235 -4.57 23.54 3.21
C SER A 235 -4.19 24.55 2.11
N LYS A 236 -4.87 25.68 2.09
CA LYS A 236 -4.53 26.79 1.18
C LYS A 236 -3.24 27.51 1.57
N GLU A 237 -2.81 27.37 2.82
CA GLU A 237 -1.54 27.94 3.29
C GLU A 237 -0.40 27.08 2.75
N ARG A 238 0.46 27.69 1.94
CA ARG A 238 1.71 27.04 1.52
C ARG A 238 2.62 26.88 2.74
N VAL A 239 2.71 25.67 3.23
CA VAL A 239 3.66 25.32 4.28
C VAL A 239 5.06 25.36 3.68
N ASP A 240 5.96 26.14 4.29
CA ASP A 240 7.37 26.11 3.96
C ASP A 240 8.02 24.91 4.68
N TYR A 241 7.89 23.74 4.07
CA TYR A 241 8.36 22.47 4.64
C TYR A 241 9.85 22.51 5.01
N VAL A 242 10.64 23.23 4.25
CA VAL A 242 12.09 23.36 4.47
C VAL A 242 12.35 24.13 5.76
N LYS A 243 11.67 25.26 5.98
CA LYS A 243 11.83 26.04 7.21
C LYS A 243 11.26 25.34 8.43
N GLU A 244 10.06 24.74 8.30
CA GLU A 244 9.42 24.02 9.41
C GLU A 244 10.28 22.83 9.84
N LEU A 245 10.77 22.03 8.88
CA LEU A 245 11.67 20.92 9.16
C LEU A 245 12.98 21.41 9.79
N ALA A 246 13.59 22.48 9.26
CA ALA A 246 14.82 23.04 9.82
C ALA A 246 14.64 23.50 11.27
N GLN A 247 13.52 24.15 11.60
CA GLN A 247 13.18 24.55 12.96
C GLN A 247 13.04 23.34 13.89
N ILE A 248 12.33 22.30 13.46
CA ILE A 248 12.16 21.06 14.25
C ILE A 248 13.52 20.40 14.52
N LEU A 249 14.40 20.36 13.51
CA LEU A 249 15.75 19.82 13.66
C LEU A 249 16.56 20.61 14.67
N GLU A 250 16.62 21.94 14.56
CA GLU A 250 17.39 22.81 15.47
C GLU A 250 16.89 22.69 16.90
N GLU A 251 15.56 22.82 17.12
CA GLU A 251 14.95 22.67 18.45
C GLU A 251 15.23 21.32 19.11
N THR A 252 15.30 20.24 18.32
CA THR A 252 15.56 18.89 18.84
C THR A 252 17.04 18.69 19.13
N PHE A 253 17.93 19.15 18.25
CA PHE A 253 19.38 19.03 18.43
C PHE A 253 19.89 19.90 19.58
N ASP A 254 19.30 21.06 19.85
CA ASP A 254 19.63 21.89 21.02
C ASP A 254 19.37 21.14 22.33
N LYS A 255 18.38 20.24 22.37
CA LYS A 255 18.11 19.31 23.48
C LYS A 255 19.02 18.08 23.47
N LYS A 256 19.88 17.92 22.45
CA LYS A 256 20.71 16.74 22.18
C LYS A 256 19.87 15.46 21.88
N GLY A 257 18.70 15.65 21.29
CA GLY A 257 17.81 14.58 20.90
C GLY A 257 17.97 14.19 19.43
N ASN A 258 17.35 13.06 19.06
CA ASN A 258 17.23 12.59 17.69
C ASN A 258 15.87 13.01 17.11
N VAL A 259 15.83 13.27 15.80
CA VAL A 259 14.58 13.36 15.05
C VAL A 259 14.36 12.03 14.33
N VAL A 260 13.32 11.29 14.73
CA VAL A 260 12.94 10.01 14.13
C VAL A 260 11.73 10.23 13.23
N ILE A 261 11.88 9.87 11.96
CA ILE A 261 10.86 10.10 10.91
C ILE A 261 10.35 8.76 10.39
N PRO A 262 9.18 8.29 10.87
CA PRO A 262 8.48 7.18 10.22
C PRO A 262 8.08 7.60 8.80
N SER A 263 8.51 6.85 7.78
CA SER A 263 8.30 7.23 6.39
C SER A 263 8.02 6.03 5.50
N PHE A 264 7.21 6.21 4.46
CA PHE A 264 7.12 5.21 3.39
C PHE A 264 8.47 5.13 2.68
N ALA A 265 8.87 3.92 2.33
CA ALA A 265 10.17 3.65 1.70
C ALA A 265 10.31 4.31 0.32
N VAL A 266 9.20 4.40 -0.41
CA VAL A 266 9.12 4.95 -1.76
C VAL A 266 8.31 6.26 -1.75
N GLY A 267 8.79 7.27 -2.44
CA GLY A 267 8.19 8.60 -2.56
C GLY A 267 8.53 9.49 -1.36
N ARG A 268 7.86 9.31 -0.24
CA ARG A 268 7.98 10.18 0.94
C ARG A 268 9.40 10.27 1.51
N THR A 269 10.13 9.18 1.54
CA THR A 269 11.53 9.20 2.00
C THR A 269 12.37 10.10 1.09
N GLN A 270 12.21 10.03 -0.22
CA GLN A 270 12.98 10.81 -1.18
C GLN A 270 12.62 12.30 -1.13
N GLU A 271 11.35 12.64 -0.91
CA GLU A 271 10.92 14.02 -0.69
C GLU A 271 11.57 14.63 0.58
N ILE A 272 11.60 13.89 1.68
CA ILE A 272 12.26 14.34 2.92
C ILE A 272 13.77 14.52 2.68
N LEU A 273 14.40 13.63 1.94
CA LEU A 273 15.82 13.79 1.55
C LEU A 273 16.04 15.06 0.71
N TYR A 274 15.12 15.37 -0.20
CA TYR A 274 15.16 16.61 -1.00
C TYR A 274 15.12 17.85 -0.09
N PHE A 275 14.21 17.91 0.88
CA PHE A 275 14.14 19.03 1.83
C PHE A 275 15.39 19.11 2.71
N ILE A 276 15.89 17.98 3.21
CA ILE A 276 17.10 17.97 4.05
C ILE A 276 18.33 18.42 3.26
N ARG A 277 18.45 18.02 1.97
CA ARG A 277 19.52 18.53 1.12
C ARG A 277 19.50 20.06 1.05
N GLN A 278 18.33 20.65 0.81
CA GLN A 278 18.17 22.11 0.77
C GLN A 278 18.52 22.75 2.12
N ILE A 279 18.03 22.20 3.24
CA ILE A 279 18.37 22.67 4.60
C ILE A 279 19.89 22.72 4.82
N LYS A 280 20.60 21.69 4.34
CA LYS A 280 22.07 21.61 4.47
C LYS A 280 22.79 22.57 3.53
N GLU A 281 22.33 22.71 2.28
CA GLU A 281 22.89 23.64 1.29
C GLU A 281 22.77 25.08 1.78
N ASP A 282 21.58 25.45 2.29
CA ASP A 282 21.27 26.79 2.80
C ASP A 282 21.71 27.02 4.24
N LYS A 283 22.27 25.99 4.92
CA LYS A 283 22.74 26.00 6.33
C LYS A 283 21.68 26.53 7.29
N LEU A 284 20.44 26.09 7.13
CA LEU A 284 19.31 26.58 7.93
C LEU A 284 19.38 26.11 9.39
N VAL A 285 19.98 24.96 9.69
CA VAL A 285 20.26 24.47 11.05
C VAL A 285 21.64 25.00 11.47
N LYS A 286 21.66 26.21 12.04
CA LYS A 286 22.88 26.99 12.22
C LYS A 286 23.88 26.38 13.18
N ASN A 287 23.39 25.84 14.32
CA ASN A 287 24.23 25.29 15.38
C ASN A 287 24.75 23.88 15.03
N TYR A 288 24.18 23.21 14.06
CA TYR A 288 24.49 21.81 13.69
C TYR A 288 24.57 21.62 12.17
N PRO A 289 25.43 22.35 11.44
CA PRO A 289 25.42 22.32 9.96
C PRO A 289 25.77 20.95 9.37
N ASP A 290 26.54 20.14 10.08
CA ASP A 290 27.01 18.82 9.63
C ASP A 290 26.24 17.65 10.28
N PHE A 291 24.99 17.85 10.74
CA PHE A 291 24.22 16.78 11.38
C PHE A 291 24.11 15.54 10.48
N PRO A 292 24.25 14.31 11.03
CA PRO A 292 24.12 13.09 10.27
C PRO A 292 22.65 12.74 10.02
N VAL A 293 22.39 12.14 8.86
CA VAL A 293 21.08 11.64 8.45
C VAL A 293 21.22 10.17 8.09
N TYR A 294 20.35 9.34 8.64
CA TYR A 294 20.33 7.91 8.37
C TYR A 294 19.03 7.52 7.68
N VAL A 295 19.13 6.82 6.55
CA VAL A 295 18.02 6.07 5.96
C VAL A 295 18.19 4.61 6.36
N ASP A 296 17.37 4.16 7.30
CA ASP A 296 17.43 2.79 7.83
C ASP A 296 16.25 1.95 7.35
N SER A 297 16.28 1.64 6.07
CA SER A 297 15.34 0.76 5.37
C SER A 297 15.99 0.29 4.06
N PRO A 298 16.29 -1.02 3.89
CA PRO A 298 16.85 -1.55 2.65
C PRO A 298 16.03 -1.16 1.42
N LEU A 299 14.69 -1.29 1.49
CA LEU A 299 13.80 -0.91 0.41
C LEU A 299 13.91 0.59 0.07
N ALA A 300 14.01 1.48 1.08
CA ALA A 300 14.16 2.91 0.83
C ALA A 300 15.51 3.26 0.20
N VAL A 301 16.56 2.51 0.52
CA VAL A 301 17.89 2.66 -0.11
C VAL A 301 17.82 2.26 -1.58
N GLU A 302 17.24 1.12 -1.90
CA GLU A 302 17.06 0.66 -3.27
C GLU A 302 16.18 1.63 -4.08
N ALA A 303 15.04 2.07 -3.51
CA ALA A 303 14.16 3.06 -4.12
C ALA A 303 14.90 4.37 -4.43
N THR A 304 15.75 4.86 -3.52
CA THR A 304 16.55 6.06 -3.75
C THR A 304 17.48 5.90 -4.95
N GLY A 305 18.07 4.71 -5.14
CA GLY A 305 18.84 4.37 -6.34
C GLY A 305 18.00 4.41 -7.63
N ILE A 306 16.76 3.93 -7.56
CA ILE A 306 15.82 3.96 -8.70
C ILE A 306 15.42 5.40 -9.05
N PHE A 307 15.15 6.25 -8.04
CA PHE A 307 14.92 7.68 -8.29
C PHE A 307 16.09 8.34 -9.03
N GLN A 308 17.32 8.03 -8.64
CA GLN A 308 18.51 8.54 -9.32
C GLN A 308 18.66 8.03 -10.77
N LYS A 309 18.26 6.78 -11.03
CA LYS A 309 18.30 6.19 -12.37
C LYS A 309 17.30 6.87 -13.32
N ASN A 310 16.14 7.29 -12.82
CA ASN A 310 15.03 7.78 -13.62
C ASN A 310 14.86 9.31 -13.61
N ILE A 311 15.91 10.07 -13.24
CA ILE A 311 15.90 11.54 -13.15
C ILE A 311 15.40 12.18 -14.46
N ALA A 312 15.92 11.76 -15.60
CA ALA A 312 15.66 12.41 -16.89
C ALA A 312 14.18 12.36 -17.31
N ASP A 313 13.50 11.28 -16.99
CA ASP A 313 12.13 11.04 -17.45
C ASP A 313 11.07 11.53 -16.44
N CYS A 314 11.39 11.50 -15.14
CA CYS A 314 10.39 11.69 -14.09
C CYS A 314 10.53 13.00 -13.30
N PHE A 315 11.75 13.61 -13.24
CA PHE A 315 11.93 14.78 -12.38
C PHE A 315 11.34 16.05 -13.00
N ASP A 316 10.81 16.91 -12.12
CA ASP A 316 10.30 18.22 -12.47
C ASP A 316 11.42 19.20 -12.88
N GLU A 317 11.05 20.36 -13.38
CA GLU A 317 12.01 21.36 -13.86
C GLU A 317 12.87 21.95 -12.73
N GLU A 318 12.33 22.04 -11.49
CA GLU A 318 13.04 22.53 -10.31
C GLU A 318 14.16 21.55 -9.91
N ALA A 319 13.85 20.26 -9.79
CA ALA A 319 14.83 19.23 -9.52
C ALA A 319 15.85 19.09 -10.66
N MET A 320 15.41 19.21 -11.92
CA MET A 320 16.29 19.21 -13.08
C MET A 320 17.24 20.41 -13.11
N ALA A 321 16.82 21.58 -12.65
CA ALA A 321 17.70 22.74 -12.51
C ALA A 321 18.83 22.49 -11.50
N ILE A 322 18.56 21.75 -10.43
CA ILE A 322 19.55 21.31 -9.44
C ILE A 322 20.54 20.32 -10.08
N VAL A 323 20.03 19.34 -10.82
CA VAL A 323 20.84 18.35 -11.54
C VAL A 323 21.78 19.02 -12.57
N ARG A 324 21.29 20.02 -13.33
CA ARG A 324 22.12 20.78 -14.29
C ARG A 324 23.26 21.56 -13.63
N ARG A 325 23.12 21.91 -12.34
CA ARG A 325 24.21 22.49 -11.52
C ARG A 325 25.22 21.44 -11.03
N GLY A 326 25.05 20.18 -11.38
CA GLY A 326 25.91 19.08 -10.95
C GLY A 326 25.63 18.61 -9.51
N ILE A 327 24.46 18.97 -8.94
CA ILE A 327 24.05 18.63 -7.58
C ILE A 327 23.05 17.49 -7.68
N ASN A 328 23.20 16.47 -6.81
CA ASN A 328 22.20 15.41 -6.70
C ASN A 328 21.05 15.91 -5.80
N PRO A 329 19.78 15.86 -6.24
CA PRO A 329 18.66 16.41 -5.48
C PRO A 329 18.34 15.69 -4.15
N ILE A 330 18.72 14.42 -4.02
CA ILE A 330 18.35 13.56 -2.88
C ILE A 330 19.56 12.93 -2.17
N THR A 331 20.79 13.31 -2.54
CA THR A 331 21.99 12.88 -1.83
C THR A 331 22.85 14.08 -1.45
N PHE A 332 23.48 14.01 -0.29
CA PHE A 332 24.28 15.09 0.26
C PHE A 332 25.32 14.56 1.27
N LYS A 333 26.29 15.38 1.62
CA LYS A 333 27.30 15.04 2.64
C LYS A 333 26.63 14.78 4.00
N GLY A 334 26.92 13.63 4.62
CA GLY A 334 26.36 13.23 5.91
C GLY A 334 25.08 12.39 5.78
N LEU A 335 24.66 12.02 4.57
CA LEU A 335 23.67 10.99 4.35
C LEU A 335 24.32 9.62 4.50
N ASN A 336 23.75 8.78 5.36
CA ASN A 336 24.20 7.42 5.62
C ASN A 336 23.05 6.45 5.31
N LEU A 337 23.35 5.42 4.52
CA LEU A 337 22.38 4.40 4.11
C LEU A 337 22.68 3.11 4.87
N ALA A 338 21.76 2.67 5.75
CA ALA A 338 21.92 1.47 6.55
C ALA A 338 21.16 0.29 5.90
N ILE A 339 21.90 -0.71 5.46
CA ILE A 339 21.36 -1.91 4.80
C ILE A 339 21.30 -3.09 5.76
N THR A 340 22.36 -3.30 6.54
CA THR A 340 22.47 -4.44 7.44
C THR A 340 21.80 -4.21 8.81
N SER A 341 21.44 -5.30 9.48
CA SER A 341 20.88 -5.21 10.83
C SER A 341 21.86 -4.68 11.86
N ASP A 342 23.16 -4.87 11.65
CA ASP A 342 24.18 -4.39 12.59
C ASP A 342 24.41 -2.89 12.41
N GLU A 343 24.41 -2.36 11.19
CA GLU A 343 24.39 -0.91 10.95
C GLU A 343 23.18 -0.26 11.60
N SER A 344 21.99 -0.84 11.45
CA SER A 344 20.75 -0.38 12.09
C SER A 344 20.84 -0.29 13.61
N LYS A 345 21.44 -1.30 14.25
CA LYS A 345 21.65 -1.31 15.72
C LYS A 345 22.59 -0.18 16.14
N MET A 346 23.70 0.02 15.41
CA MET A 346 24.70 1.02 15.75
C MET A 346 24.14 2.46 15.74
N ILE A 347 23.13 2.75 14.91
CA ILE A 347 22.45 4.04 14.90
C ILE A 347 21.87 4.39 16.27
N ASN A 348 21.32 3.40 16.99
CA ASN A 348 20.69 3.61 18.30
C ASN A 348 21.70 3.70 19.46
N PHE A 349 22.94 3.27 19.27
CA PHE A 349 24.00 3.34 20.29
C PHE A 349 24.90 4.57 20.16
N ASP A 350 24.76 5.34 19.08
CA ASP A 350 25.48 6.59 18.88
C ASP A 350 24.67 7.75 19.48
N ASP A 351 25.26 8.48 20.44
CA ASP A 351 24.62 9.60 21.14
C ASP A 351 24.62 10.92 20.37
N THR A 352 25.28 10.99 19.22
CA THR A 352 25.28 12.18 18.37
C THR A 352 23.86 12.49 17.90
N PRO A 353 23.35 13.71 18.08
CA PRO A 353 22.06 14.13 17.55
C PRO A 353 21.97 13.92 16.02
N LYS A 354 20.92 13.28 15.56
CA LYS A 354 20.79 12.84 14.18
C LYS A 354 19.34 12.78 13.70
N VAL A 355 19.18 12.72 12.38
CA VAL A 355 17.90 12.35 11.74
C VAL A 355 17.93 10.87 11.42
N ILE A 356 16.84 10.15 11.74
CA ILE A 356 16.65 8.74 11.42
C ILE A 356 15.35 8.62 10.63
N ILE A 357 15.44 8.26 9.34
CA ILE A 357 14.32 8.01 8.46
C ILE A 357 14.19 6.49 8.30
N SER A 358 13.05 5.92 8.64
CA SER A 358 12.87 4.46 8.59
C SER A 358 11.44 4.05 8.25
N ALA A 359 11.28 2.99 7.49
CA ALA A 359 9.98 2.39 7.17
C ALA A 359 9.54 1.45 8.32
N SER A 360 8.22 1.33 8.56
CA SER A 360 7.05 1.82 7.82
C SER A 360 6.57 3.19 8.31
N GLY A 361 5.86 3.92 7.42
CA GLY A 361 5.33 5.25 7.73
C GLY A 361 4.26 5.28 8.82
N MET A 362 3.53 4.17 9.03
CA MET A 362 2.50 4.03 10.08
C MET A 362 2.98 3.25 11.31
N CYS A 363 4.27 2.92 11.39
CA CYS A 363 4.94 2.25 12.52
C CYS A 363 4.49 0.80 12.81
N GLU A 364 3.77 0.14 11.91
CA GLU A 364 3.24 -1.21 12.13
C GLU A 364 4.30 -2.31 11.97
N ALA A 365 5.29 -2.09 11.11
CA ALA A 365 6.34 -3.05 10.81
C ALA A 365 7.70 -2.37 10.63
N GLY A 366 8.74 -3.15 10.39
CA GLY A 366 10.06 -2.65 10.01
C GLY A 366 10.93 -2.14 11.14
N ARG A 367 12.07 -1.58 10.75
CA ARG A 367 13.13 -1.11 11.66
C ARG A 367 12.72 0.11 12.46
N ILE A 368 11.76 0.90 11.97
CA ILE A 368 11.20 2.06 12.69
C ILE A 368 10.77 1.69 14.11
N ARG A 369 10.20 0.50 14.32
CA ARG A 369 9.76 0.06 15.65
C ARG A 369 10.92 -0.07 16.65
N HIS A 370 12.10 -0.44 16.19
CA HIS A 370 13.32 -0.45 17.03
C HIS A 370 13.76 0.97 17.37
N HIS A 371 13.77 1.88 16.39
CA HIS A 371 14.09 3.28 16.64
C HIS A 371 13.09 3.94 17.60
N LEU A 372 11.79 3.66 17.45
CA LEU A 372 10.77 4.12 18.39
C LEU A 372 11.01 3.58 19.81
N LYS A 373 11.36 2.29 19.96
CA LYS A 373 11.70 1.72 21.27
C LYS A 373 12.84 2.46 21.96
N HIS A 374 13.85 2.90 21.21
CA HIS A 374 15.02 3.60 21.75
C HIS A 374 14.82 5.10 21.96
N ASN A 375 13.85 5.73 21.28
CA ASN A 375 13.71 7.19 21.29
C ASN A 375 12.41 7.70 21.96
N LEU A 376 11.31 6.91 22.03
CA LEU A 376 10.02 7.37 22.57
C LEU A 376 10.07 7.79 24.04
N TRP A 377 10.89 7.13 24.87
CA TRP A 377 11.00 7.44 26.30
C TRP A 377 11.92 8.64 26.60
N ARG A 378 12.64 9.15 25.59
CA ARG A 378 13.61 10.24 25.69
C ARG A 378 12.91 11.55 25.37
N GLN A 379 12.77 12.43 26.40
CA GLN A 379 12.08 13.72 26.26
C GLN A 379 12.81 14.73 25.34
N GLU A 380 14.10 14.54 25.10
CA GLU A 380 14.90 15.34 24.19
C GLU A 380 14.65 14.98 22.71
N CYS A 381 14.10 13.79 22.41
CA CYS A 381 13.86 13.32 21.06
C CYS A 381 12.52 13.83 20.49
N THR A 382 12.44 13.87 19.16
CA THR A 382 11.21 14.18 18.42
C THR A 382 10.88 13.04 17.47
N ILE A 383 9.63 12.57 17.48
CA ILE A 383 9.08 11.71 16.45
C ILE A 383 8.28 12.61 15.50
N LEU A 384 8.68 12.64 14.23
CA LEU A 384 8.09 13.52 13.23
C LEU A 384 7.33 12.71 12.20
N PHE A 385 6.00 12.79 12.23
CA PHE A 385 5.15 12.18 11.22
C PHE A 385 5.03 13.07 9.99
N VAL A 386 5.23 12.48 8.81
CA VAL A 386 5.29 13.15 7.51
C VAL A 386 4.23 12.64 6.53
N GLY A 387 3.19 12.00 7.05
CA GLY A 387 2.09 11.46 6.26
C GLY A 387 0.91 11.06 7.13
N TYR A 388 -0.19 10.70 6.47
CA TYR A 388 -1.42 10.24 7.13
C TYR A 388 -1.17 9.02 8.01
N GLN A 389 -1.89 8.96 9.13
CA GLN A 389 -1.85 7.85 10.07
C GLN A 389 -3.24 7.22 10.18
N ALA A 390 -3.39 5.99 9.69
CA ALA A 390 -4.67 5.28 9.67
C ALA A 390 -5.12 4.89 11.08
N ILE A 391 -6.42 4.90 11.31
CA ILE A 391 -7.04 4.48 12.56
C ILE A 391 -6.62 3.04 12.89
N GLY A 392 -6.23 2.81 14.16
CA GLY A 392 -5.80 1.50 14.64
C GLY A 392 -4.30 1.22 14.51
N THR A 393 -3.54 2.10 13.85
CA THR A 393 -2.08 1.97 13.73
C THR A 393 -1.34 2.55 14.94
N LEU A 394 -0.11 2.08 15.17
CA LEU A 394 0.77 2.62 16.21
C LEU A 394 1.07 4.11 15.96
N GLY A 395 1.29 4.50 14.70
CA GLY A 395 1.51 5.90 14.34
C GLY A 395 0.34 6.78 14.72
N ARG A 396 -0.89 6.32 14.49
CA ARG A 396 -2.12 7.04 14.87
C ARG A 396 -2.24 7.18 16.40
N MET A 397 -1.98 6.13 17.15
CA MET A 397 -1.97 6.19 18.61
C MET A 397 -1.00 7.24 19.15
N LEU A 398 0.20 7.33 18.57
CA LEU A 398 1.20 8.33 18.95
C LEU A 398 0.74 9.76 18.63
N VAL A 399 0.18 9.98 17.44
CA VAL A 399 -0.38 11.29 17.04
C VAL A 399 -1.55 11.70 17.92
N ASP A 400 -2.41 10.76 18.34
CA ASP A 400 -3.52 10.99 19.25
C ASP A 400 -3.08 11.24 20.71
N GLY A 401 -1.78 11.14 21.02
CA GLY A 401 -1.21 11.52 22.31
C GLY A 401 -1.28 10.41 23.37
N THR A 402 -1.26 9.13 22.99
CA THR A 402 -1.18 8.01 23.93
C THR A 402 0.06 8.14 24.83
N PRO A 403 -0.08 8.04 26.18
CA PRO A 403 1.05 8.22 27.10
C PRO A 403 2.02 7.04 27.12
N GLU A 404 1.59 5.87 26.67
CA GLU A 404 2.41 4.66 26.59
C GLU A 404 2.00 3.77 25.41
N VAL A 405 2.95 3.02 24.87
CA VAL A 405 2.72 2.05 23.79
C VAL A 405 3.44 0.72 24.07
N LYS A 406 2.97 -0.36 23.47
CA LYS A 406 3.63 -1.68 23.55
C LYS A 406 4.49 -1.94 22.31
N LEU A 407 5.79 -2.09 22.53
CA LEU A 407 6.76 -2.47 21.49
C LEU A 407 7.53 -3.71 21.91
N PHE A 408 7.51 -4.74 21.07
CA PHE A 408 8.19 -6.03 21.33
C PHE A 408 7.85 -6.68 22.69
N GLY A 409 6.62 -6.47 23.18
CA GLY A 409 6.14 -6.99 24.46
C GLY A 409 6.47 -6.11 25.68
N GLU A 410 7.23 -5.05 25.50
CA GLU A 410 7.55 -4.08 26.55
C GLU A 410 6.65 -2.83 26.47
N THR A 411 6.25 -2.27 27.61
CA THR A 411 5.53 -1.00 27.69
C THR A 411 6.55 0.15 27.69
N ILE A 412 6.43 1.05 26.72
CA ILE A 412 7.30 2.21 26.55
C ILE A 412 6.50 3.49 26.83
N ASN A 413 6.95 4.30 27.77
CA ASN A 413 6.36 5.62 28.01
C ASN A 413 6.69 6.57 26.86
N VAL A 414 5.71 7.31 26.38
CA VAL A 414 5.88 8.35 25.35
C VAL A 414 6.23 9.67 26.03
N ARG A 415 7.51 10.02 26.01
CA ARG A 415 8.05 11.29 26.54
C ARG A 415 8.63 12.16 25.43
N ALA A 416 9.00 11.54 24.30
CA ALA A 416 9.44 12.26 23.13
C ALA A 416 8.35 13.21 22.62
N GLN A 417 8.77 14.30 22.01
CA GLN A 417 7.84 15.22 21.37
C GLN A 417 7.29 14.56 20.10
N ILE A 418 5.96 14.52 19.96
CA ILE A 418 5.29 14.06 18.74
C ILE A 418 4.93 15.29 17.92
N LYS A 419 5.44 15.36 16.68
CA LYS A 419 5.14 16.42 15.71
C LYS A 419 4.64 15.82 14.42
N THR A 420 3.87 16.59 13.67
CA THR A 420 3.38 16.22 12.33
C THR A 420 3.70 17.36 11.37
N LEU A 421 4.34 17.03 10.26
CA LEU A 421 4.54 17.93 9.14
C LEU A 421 3.32 17.78 8.21
N ALA A 422 2.34 18.67 8.37
CA ALA A 422 1.05 18.55 7.71
C ALA A 422 1.10 18.97 6.23
N GLY A 423 0.22 18.42 5.40
CA GLY A 423 0.02 18.85 4.00
C GLY A 423 0.86 18.13 2.97
N LEU A 424 1.76 17.24 3.36
CA LEU A 424 2.47 16.37 2.43
C LEU A 424 1.55 15.21 2.00
N SER A 425 0.81 15.37 0.93
CA SER A 425 -0.02 14.32 0.33
C SER A 425 0.45 14.00 -1.09
N GLY A 426 0.48 12.71 -1.43
CA GLY A 426 0.75 12.23 -2.78
C GLY A 426 -0.43 12.43 -3.73
N HIS A 427 -1.67 12.38 -3.21
CA HIS A 427 -2.88 12.49 -4.03
C HIS A 427 -3.33 13.94 -4.20
N ALA A 428 -3.94 14.22 -5.32
CA ALA A 428 -4.70 15.44 -5.56
C ALA A 428 -5.85 15.58 -4.55
N ASP A 429 -6.15 16.80 -4.15
CA ASP A 429 -7.38 17.10 -3.42
C ASP A 429 -8.60 17.18 -4.36
N LYS A 430 -9.80 17.41 -3.80
CA LYS A 430 -11.03 17.54 -4.57
C LYS A 430 -10.89 18.49 -5.77
N ASN A 431 -10.25 19.64 -5.58
CA ASN A 431 -10.08 20.61 -6.66
C ASN A 431 -9.10 20.12 -7.73
N GLY A 432 -8.01 19.48 -7.33
CA GLY A 432 -7.04 18.89 -8.25
C GLY A 432 -7.65 17.76 -9.10
N LEU A 433 -8.47 16.89 -8.49
CA LEU A 433 -9.23 15.86 -9.19
C LEU A 433 -10.19 16.46 -10.24
N ILE A 434 -10.96 17.48 -9.83
CA ILE A 434 -11.89 18.19 -10.75
C ILE A 434 -11.13 18.88 -11.87
N GLU A 435 -10.03 19.57 -11.56
CA GLU A 435 -9.22 20.28 -12.55
C GLU A 435 -8.62 19.33 -13.58
N TRP A 436 -8.15 18.15 -13.15
CA TRP A 436 -7.67 17.12 -14.07
C TRP A 436 -8.79 16.65 -15.01
N LEU A 437 -9.97 16.35 -14.48
CA LEU A 437 -11.12 15.94 -15.30
C LEU A 437 -11.58 17.05 -16.26
N GLN A 438 -11.52 18.33 -15.85
CA GLN A 438 -11.86 19.46 -16.69
C GLN A 438 -10.82 19.76 -17.79
N SER A 439 -9.63 19.13 -17.72
CA SER A 439 -8.61 19.27 -18.77
C SER A 439 -8.97 18.57 -20.08
N PHE A 440 -9.95 17.67 -20.05
CA PHE A 440 -10.46 16.99 -21.24
C PHE A 440 -11.19 17.99 -22.15
N LYS A 441 -10.79 18.07 -23.41
CA LYS A 441 -11.37 19.02 -24.41
C LYS A 441 -12.83 18.69 -24.75
N LYS A 442 -13.21 17.42 -24.58
CA LYS A 442 -14.56 16.91 -24.82
C LYS A 442 -15.04 16.22 -23.55
N MET A 443 -16.27 16.49 -23.15
CA MET A 443 -16.89 15.82 -22.00
C MET A 443 -17.01 14.31 -22.30
N PRO A 444 -16.49 13.44 -21.41
CA PRO A 444 -16.66 12.00 -21.54
C PRO A 444 -18.13 11.59 -21.53
N ALA A 445 -18.47 10.51 -22.23
CA ALA A 445 -19.81 9.95 -22.20
C ALA A 445 -20.17 9.38 -20.83
N LYS A 446 -19.17 8.88 -20.07
CA LYS A 446 -19.33 8.40 -18.69
C LYS A 446 -18.04 8.57 -17.91
N VAL A 447 -18.16 8.91 -16.62
CA VAL A 447 -17.06 8.94 -15.65
C VAL A 447 -17.35 7.94 -14.53
N PHE A 448 -16.51 6.93 -14.40
CA PHE A 448 -16.57 5.95 -13.33
C PHE A 448 -15.71 6.43 -12.16
N ILE A 449 -16.32 6.49 -10.97
CA ILE A 449 -15.66 6.98 -9.76
C ILE A 449 -15.30 5.77 -8.91
N VAL A 450 -14.00 5.57 -8.70
CA VAL A 450 -13.43 4.42 -7.98
C VAL A 450 -12.36 4.89 -6.98
N HIS A 451 -11.70 3.98 -6.29
CA HIS A 451 -10.55 4.22 -5.44
C HIS A 451 -10.80 5.34 -4.41
N GLY A 452 -11.80 5.13 -3.56
CA GLY A 452 -12.20 6.04 -2.49
C GLY A 452 -13.07 5.33 -1.46
N GLU A 453 -13.10 5.86 -0.24
CA GLU A 453 -14.03 5.36 0.78
C GLU A 453 -15.48 5.53 0.28
N ASP A 454 -16.38 4.60 0.65
CA ASP A 454 -17.77 4.53 0.18
C ASP A 454 -18.48 5.90 0.16
N SER A 455 -18.47 6.61 1.27
CA SER A 455 -19.12 7.94 1.37
C SER A 455 -18.42 9.01 0.53
N VAL A 456 -17.11 8.89 0.31
CA VAL A 456 -16.32 9.84 -0.48
C VAL A 456 -16.62 9.64 -1.97
N THR A 457 -16.60 8.39 -2.42
CA THR A 457 -16.89 7.99 -3.80
C THR A 457 -18.27 8.48 -4.23
N GLU A 458 -19.30 8.22 -3.42
CA GLU A 458 -20.68 8.66 -3.68
C GLU A 458 -20.82 10.19 -3.68
N SER A 459 -20.24 10.87 -2.69
CA SER A 459 -20.33 12.33 -2.60
C SER A 459 -19.59 13.03 -3.73
N PHE A 460 -18.46 12.47 -4.17
CA PHE A 460 -17.69 13.01 -5.29
C PHE A 460 -18.41 12.78 -6.63
N ALA A 461 -18.97 11.59 -6.84
CA ALA A 461 -19.80 11.30 -8.01
C ALA A 461 -21.01 12.25 -8.10
N ALA A 462 -21.70 12.49 -6.97
CA ALA A 462 -22.80 13.45 -6.92
C ALA A 462 -22.34 14.88 -7.22
N CYS A 463 -21.21 15.32 -6.65
CA CYS A 463 -20.65 16.63 -6.93
C CYS A 463 -20.34 16.83 -8.43
N LEU A 464 -19.68 15.88 -9.08
CA LEU A 464 -19.36 15.95 -10.50
C LEU A 464 -20.62 15.99 -11.37
N ARG A 465 -21.67 15.26 -10.99
CA ARG A 465 -22.94 15.26 -11.71
C ARG A 465 -23.71 16.56 -11.52
N ASP A 466 -23.89 16.98 -10.26
CA ASP A 466 -24.82 18.05 -9.91
C ASP A 466 -24.22 19.45 -10.12
N GLU A 467 -22.89 19.62 -9.91
CA GLU A 467 -22.23 20.91 -10.06
C GLU A 467 -21.52 21.09 -11.41
N TYR A 468 -21.06 20.00 -12.03
CA TYR A 468 -20.24 20.05 -13.26
C TYR A 468 -20.91 19.40 -14.48
N GLY A 469 -22.03 18.70 -14.30
CA GLY A 469 -22.83 18.13 -15.39
C GLY A 469 -22.26 16.87 -16.04
N TYR A 470 -21.31 16.18 -15.38
CA TYR A 470 -20.80 14.91 -15.86
C TYR A 470 -21.81 13.78 -15.64
N ASP A 471 -21.88 12.84 -16.55
CA ASP A 471 -22.60 11.58 -16.32
C ASP A 471 -21.66 10.62 -15.55
N THR A 472 -21.93 10.45 -14.24
CA THR A 472 -21.09 9.71 -13.32
C THR A 472 -21.74 8.40 -12.88
N TYR A 473 -20.90 7.40 -12.63
CA TYR A 473 -21.30 6.12 -12.01
C TYR A 473 -20.22 5.68 -11.01
N ALA A 474 -20.64 5.34 -9.81
CA ALA A 474 -19.79 4.77 -8.76
C ALA A 474 -20.10 3.26 -8.67
N PRO A 475 -19.35 2.40 -9.34
CA PRO A 475 -19.61 0.96 -9.38
C PRO A 475 -19.20 0.27 -8.10
N TYR A 476 -19.95 -0.72 -7.64
CA TYR A 476 -19.49 -1.70 -6.67
C TYR A 476 -18.77 -2.85 -7.37
N SER A 477 -17.90 -3.55 -6.62
CA SER A 477 -17.16 -4.71 -7.13
C SER A 477 -18.10 -5.76 -7.71
N GLY A 478 -17.82 -6.20 -8.94
CA GLY A 478 -18.66 -7.08 -9.75
C GLY A 478 -19.55 -6.37 -10.77
N ALA A 479 -19.64 -5.04 -10.76
CA ALA A 479 -20.39 -4.30 -11.77
C ALA A 479 -19.74 -4.45 -13.16
N VAL A 480 -20.59 -4.53 -14.21
CA VAL A 480 -20.18 -4.67 -15.62
C VAL A 480 -20.83 -3.58 -16.45
N TYR A 481 -20.03 -2.89 -17.26
CA TYR A 481 -20.47 -1.84 -18.14
C TYR A 481 -20.20 -2.19 -19.59
N ASP A 482 -21.20 -2.04 -20.46
CA ASP A 482 -21.08 -2.18 -21.90
C ASP A 482 -20.65 -0.85 -22.52
N LEU A 483 -19.43 -0.83 -23.08
CA LEU A 483 -18.82 0.36 -23.67
C LEU A 483 -19.32 0.67 -25.08
N ILE A 484 -19.96 -0.28 -25.75
CA ILE A 484 -20.58 -0.09 -27.09
C ILE A 484 -21.94 0.59 -26.91
N ASP A 485 -22.79 -0.05 -26.12
CA ASP A 485 -24.18 0.41 -25.91
C ASP A 485 -24.26 1.54 -24.86
N ASN A 486 -23.14 1.89 -24.21
CA ASN A 486 -23.03 2.92 -23.16
C ASN A 486 -24.07 2.72 -22.04
N CYS A 487 -24.13 1.51 -21.49
CA CYS A 487 -25.09 1.15 -20.45
C CYS A 487 -24.51 0.17 -19.43
N ILE A 488 -25.13 0.15 -18.25
CA ILE A 488 -24.84 -0.86 -17.23
C ILE A 488 -25.38 -2.20 -17.72
N ASP A 489 -24.50 -3.18 -17.90
CA ASP A 489 -24.86 -4.56 -18.25
C ASP A 489 -25.24 -5.35 -16.99
N PHE A 490 -24.49 -5.17 -15.92
CA PHE A 490 -24.78 -5.74 -14.60
C PHE A 490 -24.43 -4.74 -13.51
N ASP A 491 -25.43 -4.37 -12.69
CA ASP A 491 -25.26 -3.49 -11.54
C ASP A 491 -25.06 -4.35 -10.29
N ALA A 492 -23.86 -4.29 -9.70
CA ALA A 492 -23.53 -5.07 -8.54
C ALA A 492 -24.10 -4.45 -7.26
N MET A 493 -24.58 -5.27 -6.37
CA MET A 493 -25.01 -4.84 -5.03
C MET A 493 -23.86 -5.01 -4.02
N PRO A 494 -23.62 -4.03 -3.14
CA PRO A 494 -22.57 -4.13 -2.14
C PRO A 494 -22.82 -5.32 -1.20
N VAL A 495 -21.80 -6.13 -0.98
CA VAL A 495 -21.82 -7.24 -0.03
C VAL A 495 -20.95 -6.88 1.17
N PRO A 496 -21.54 -6.39 2.29
CA PRO A 496 -20.76 -6.00 3.45
C PRO A 496 -20.06 -7.21 4.08
N ILE A 497 -18.78 -7.06 4.39
CA ILE A 497 -18.01 -8.04 5.14
C ILE A 497 -18.56 -8.08 6.57
N ALA A 498 -19.05 -9.25 6.99
CA ALA A 498 -19.52 -9.43 8.35
C ALA A 498 -18.38 -9.12 9.35
N PRO A 499 -18.58 -8.22 10.32
CA PRO A 499 -17.54 -7.88 11.27
C PRO A 499 -17.06 -9.16 11.96
N LYS A 500 -15.78 -9.48 11.82
CA LYS A 500 -15.15 -10.60 12.52
C LYS A 500 -15.44 -10.40 14.01
N LYS A 501 -16.32 -11.22 14.60
CA LYS A 501 -16.58 -11.21 16.05
C LYS A 501 -15.22 -11.29 16.72
N LYS A 502 -14.83 -10.25 17.46
CA LYS A 502 -13.63 -10.31 18.31
C LYS A 502 -13.81 -11.57 19.16
N ALA A 503 -13.01 -12.60 18.87
CA ALA A 503 -13.01 -13.82 19.67
C ALA A 503 -12.81 -13.37 21.11
N GLN A 504 -13.80 -13.63 21.96
CA GLN A 504 -13.68 -13.30 23.37
C GLN A 504 -12.44 -14.02 23.89
N LYS A 505 -11.44 -13.27 24.34
CA LYS A 505 -10.18 -13.82 24.86
C LYS A 505 -10.37 -14.90 25.95
N SER A 506 -11.58 -14.96 26.57
CA SER A 506 -11.96 -15.99 27.53
C SER A 506 -12.16 -17.38 26.89
N SER A 507 -12.66 -17.48 25.65
CA SER A 507 -12.87 -18.76 24.99
C SER A 507 -11.56 -19.44 24.55
N ASP A 508 -10.56 -18.65 24.19
CA ASP A 508 -9.25 -19.16 23.73
C ASP A 508 -8.44 -19.76 24.91
N VAL A 509 -8.50 -19.14 26.09
CA VAL A 509 -7.82 -19.65 27.30
C VAL A 509 -8.49 -20.92 27.81
N PHE A 510 -9.82 -20.99 27.79
CA PHE A 510 -10.56 -22.19 28.21
C PHE A 510 -10.35 -23.33 27.20
N ALA A 511 -10.39 -23.06 25.91
CA ALA A 511 -10.09 -24.05 24.88
C ALA A 511 -8.66 -24.62 25.00
N ARG A 512 -7.68 -23.76 25.33
CA ARG A 512 -6.30 -24.20 25.63
C ARG A 512 -6.21 -25.07 26.86
N LEU A 513 -6.96 -24.76 27.92
CA LEU A 513 -7.05 -25.56 29.14
C LEU A 513 -7.66 -26.94 28.83
N LEU A 514 -8.73 -26.97 28.05
CA LEU A 514 -9.38 -28.22 27.63
C LEU A 514 -8.44 -29.09 26.78
N ALA A 515 -7.71 -28.49 25.83
CA ALA A 515 -6.72 -29.18 25.01
C ALA A 515 -5.56 -29.77 25.87
N ALA A 516 -5.11 -29.03 26.88
CA ALA A 516 -4.11 -29.50 27.83
C ALA A 516 -4.62 -30.72 28.65
N GLY A 517 -5.89 -30.69 29.06
CA GLY A 517 -6.54 -31.83 29.72
C GLY A 517 -6.64 -33.07 28.82
N GLN A 518 -7.02 -32.89 27.55
CA GLN A 518 -7.07 -33.98 26.57
C GLN A 518 -5.69 -34.57 26.29
N HIS A 519 -4.66 -33.72 26.21
CA HIS A 519 -3.27 -34.16 26.07
C HIS A 519 -2.82 -34.98 27.28
N LEU A 520 -3.15 -34.55 28.50
CA LEU A 520 -2.86 -35.27 29.72
C LEU A 520 -3.51 -36.68 29.74
N LEU A 521 -4.77 -36.79 29.32
CA LEU A 521 -5.47 -38.07 29.18
C LEU A 521 -4.79 -39.00 28.18
N ALA A 522 -4.30 -38.47 27.05
CA ALA A 522 -3.56 -39.24 26.06
C ALA A 522 -2.20 -39.73 26.61
N VAL A 523 -1.52 -38.91 27.46
CA VAL A 523 -0.28 -39.32 28.14
C VAL A 523 -0.57 -40.42 29.17
N ILE A 524 -1.65 -40.31 29.94
CA ILE A 524 -2.06 -41.37 30.91
C ILE A 524 -2.28 -42.70 30.18
N LYS A 525 -3.03 -42.70 29.07
CA LYS A 525 -3.29 -43.92 28.28
C LYS A 525 -2.01 -44.54 27.72
N ARG A 526 -1.02 -43.74 27.28
CA ARG A 526 0.25 -44.26 26.78
C ARG A 526 1.16 -44.86 27.85
N ASN A 527 0.92 -44.56 29.12
CA ASN A 527 1.65 -45.10 30.25
C ASN A 527 0.95 -46.31 30.87
N GLU A 528 -0.10 -46.85 30.28
CA GLU A 528 -0.75 -48.09 30.67
C GLU A 528 0.24 -49.26 30.64
N GLY A 529 0.39 -49.98 31.75
CA GLY A 529 1.41 -51.04 31.89
C GLY A 529 2.79 -50.59 32.37
N GLY A 530 2.95 -49.31 32.69
CA GLY A 530 4.20 -48.80 33.29
C GLY A 530 4.43 -49.29 34.72
N ALA A 531 5.63 -49.02 35.27
CA ALA A 531 6.01 -49.44 36.62
C ALA A 531 5.07 -48.78 37.68
N ASN A 532 4.52 -49.59 38.59
CA ASN A 532 3.56 -49.09 39.57
C ASN A 532 4.04 -47.91 40.40
N LYS A 533 5.32 -47.81 40.71
CA LYS A 533 5.93 -46.69 41.44
C LYS A 533 5.85 -45.37 40.66
N ASP A 534 6.09 -45.45 39.36
CA ASP A 534 6.07 -44.25 38.47
C ASP A 534 4.63 -43.81 38.19
N LEU A 535 3.73 -44.78 38.01
CA LEU A 535 2.30 -44.52 37.84
C LEU A 535 1.68 -43.86 39.10
N ALA A 536 2.05 -44.37 40.31
CA ALA A 536 1.60 -43.78 41.56
C ALA A 536 2.05 -42.32 41.71
N ARG A 537 3.35 -42.04 41.43
CA ARG A 537 3.90 -40.68 41.48
C ARG A 537 3.23 -39.74 40.47
N PHE A 538 2.92 -40.26 39.28
CA PHE A 538 2.24 -39.48 38.24
C PHE A 538 0.76 -39.17 38.65
N ALA A 539 0.07 -40.15 39.22
CA ALA A 539 -1.28 -39.98 39.78
C ALA A 539 -1.30 -38.90 40.86
N ASP A 540 -0.36 -38.97 41.84
CA ASP A 540 -0.25 -37.96 42.91
C ASP A 540 -0.06 -36.53 42.37
N GLN A 541 0.75 -36.37 41.33
CA GLN A 541 0.98 -35.06 40.69
C GLN A 541 -0.29 -34.51 40.03
N ILE A 542 -1.05 -35.37 39.34
CA ILE A 542 -2.29 -34.96 38.68
C ILE A 542 -3.36 -34.59 39.73
N THR A 543 -3.48 -35.41 40.78
CA THR A 543 -4.45 -35.16 41.89
C THR A 543 -4.10 -33.83 42.58
N SER A 544 -2.86 -33.62 42.95
CA SER A 544 -2.41 -32.37 43.56
C SER A 544 -2.67 -31.14 42.69
N LEU A 545 -2.52 -31.28 41.34
CA LEU A 545 -2.85 -30.19 40.41
C LEU A 545 -4.37 -29.95 40.35
N ALA A 546 -5.15 -31.02 40.28
CA ALA A 546 -6.61 -30.94 40.25
C ALA A 546 -7.16 -30.28 41.53
N ASP A 547 -6.74 -30.75 42.72
CA ASP A 547 -7.16 -30.21 44.00
C ASP A 547 -6.84 -28.71 44.16
N LYS A 548 -5.71 -28.27 43.61
CA LYS A 548 -5.32 -26.86 43.65
C LYS A 548 -6.26 -25.95 42.86
N TRP A 549 -6.94 -26.45 41.85
CA TRP A 549 -7.78 -25.69 40.93
C TRP A 549 -9.26 -26.05 41.06
N ASP A 550 -9.61 -27.05 41.92
CA ASP A 550 -10.99 -27.41 42.21
C ASP A 550 -11.62 -26.28 43.03
N ARG A 551 -12.49 -25.53 42.36
CA ARG A 551 -13.34 -24.53 43.03
C ARG A 551 -14.61 -25.25 43.47
N GLN A 552 -14.70 -25.63 44.73
CA GLN A 552 -15.96 -26.03 45.28
C GLN A 552 -16.98 -24.90 45.08
N GLU A 553 -18.08 -25.19 44.43
CA GLU A 553 -19.20 -24.27 44.36
C GLU A 553 -19.67 -24.01 45.80
N ASP A 554 -19.43 -22.79 46.31
CA ASP A 554 -20.09 -22.33 47.52
C ASP A 554 -21.61 -22.28 47.22
N SER A 555 -22.31 -23.22 47.79
CA SER A 555 -23.76 -23.42 47.74
C SER A 555 -24.53 -22.28 48.41
#